data_fb81a1d8b41a40ada42b8f0b8138f6ff
#
_entry.id   fb81a1d8b41a40ada42b8f0b8138f6ff
#
_cell.length_a   1.000
_cell.length_b   1.000
_cell.length_c   1.000
_cell.angle_alpha   90.00
_cell.angle_beta   90.00
_cell.angle_gamma   90.00
#
_symmetry.space_group_name_H-M   'P 1'
#
loop_
_entity.id
_entity.type
_entity.pdbx_description
1 polymer ?
#
loop_
_entity_poly.entity_id
_entity_poly.type
_entity_poly.pdbx_seq_one_letter_code
_entity_poly.pdbx_strand_id
1 'polypeptide(L)'
;GLMFNWYESGSKKEQEYFTSGLANGVHQQWYENGQKMIEGHYINGKYDGLWTQWYANGQIFLHGKYNEDMLIGEWNQWYKNGNKYFSGIYKDSNQEGDWLYYSPNSLNSSRISYFEGKPQNGKKIEWYDNGKKESEITYVSGGIKGPVTYWYDNGNKKLVENYSNNQLNGSSIKW
;
A
#
# COMPACT_ATOMS: atom_id res chain seq x y z
N GLY A 1 0.44 -20.06 25.32
CA GLY A 1 1.64 -19.51 25.96
C GLY A 1 2.10 -18.23 25.24
N LEU A 2 2.97 -17.49 25.91
CA LEU A 2 3.57 -16.25 25.39
C LEU A 2 5.00 -16.58 24.93
N MET A 3 5.34 -16.17 23.71
CA MET A 3 6.66 -16.33 23.10
C MET A 3 7.33 -14.96 22.96
N PHE A 4 8.65 -14.92 23.18
CA PHE A 4 9.48 -13.75 22.94
C PHE A 4 10.68 -14.13 22.07
N ASN A 5 11.01 -13.28 21.12
CA ASN A 5 12.26 -13.28 20.39
C ASN A 5 13.04 -11.99 20.67
N TRP A 6 14.38 -12.08 20.61
CA TRP A 6 15.28 -10.98 20.92
C TRP A 6 16.30 -10.83 19.80
N TYR A 7 16.79 -9.62 19.60
CA TYR A 7 17.96 -9.34 18.77
C TYR A 7 19.24 -9.80 19.47
N GLU A 8 20.31 -9.95 18.73
CA GLU A 8 21.64 -10.26 19.31
C GLU A 8 22.10 -9.17 20.30
N SER A 9 21.70 -7.93 20.11
CA SER A 9 21.92 -6.81 21.03
C SER A 9 21.19 -6.93 22.38
N GLY A 10 20.29 -7.92 22.53
CA GLY A 10 19.43 -8.07 23.71
C GLY A 10 18.15 -7.24 23.68
N SER A 11 17.93 -6.44 22.62
CA SER A 11 16.67 -5.71 22.44
C SER A 11 15.52 -6.65 22.09
N LYS A 12 14.31 -6.34 22.53
CA LYS A 12 13.12 -7.11 22.21
C LYS A 12 12.83 -7.01 20.70
N LYS A 13 12.63 -8.17 20.05
CA LYS A 13 12.34 -8.25 18.61
C LYS A 13 10.88 -8.58 18.35
N GLU A 14 10.31 -9.52 19.11
CA GLU A 14 8.97 -10.01 18.84
C GLU A 14 8.31 -10.53 20.13
N GLN A 15 7.00 -10.40 20.17
CA GLN A 15 6.14 -10.98 21.18
C GLN A 15 4.88 -11.53 20.52
N GLU A 16 4.52 -12.76 20.83
CA GLU A 16 3.37 -13.44 20.25
C GLU A 16 2.72 -14.39 21.26
N TYR A 17 1.38 -14.47 21.23
CA TYR A 17 0.60 -15.36 22.05
C TYR A 17 0.14 -16.59 21.27
N PHE A 18 0.24 -17.77 21.91
CA PHE A 18 -0.18 -19.05 21.33
C PHE A 18 -1.20 -19.75 22.22
N THR A 19 -2.23 -20.34 21.59
CA THR A 19 -3.18 -21.25 22.22
C THR A 19 -3.25 -22.52 21.37
N SER A 20 -3.05 -23.68 21.99
CA SER A 20 -3.06 -24.98 21.28
C SER A 20 -2.18 -25.03 20.03
N GLY A 21 -1.02 -24.38 20.07
CA GLY A 21 -0.04 -24.35 18.98
C GLY A 21 -0.34 -23.33 17.86
N LEU A 22 -1.44 -22.61 17.92
CA LEU A 22 -1.80 -21.56 16.98
C LEU A 22 -1.58 -20.17 17.60
N ALA A 23 -1.13 -19.21 16.80
CA ALA A 23 -1.08 -17.82 17.17
C ALA A 23 -2.49 -17.33 17.54
N ASN A 24 -2.65 -16.73 18.73
CA ASN A 24 -3.97 -16.34 19.23
C ASN A 24 -3.84 -15.24 20.28
N GLY A 25 -4.04 -14.01 19.88
CA GLY A 25 -3.86 -12.82 20.70
C GLY A 25 -2.99 -11.77 20.02
N VAL A 26 -2.48 -10.85 20.83
CA VAL A 26 -1.68 -9.73 20.34
C VAL A 26 -0.34 -10.23 19.78
N HIS A 27 -0.01 -9.76 18.58
CA HIS A 27 1.30 -9.90 17.94
C HIS A 27 1.97 -8.54 17.89
N GLN A 28 3.23 -8.47 18.32
CA GLN A 28 4.02 -7.24 18.29
C GLN A 28 5.45 -7.54 17.85
N GLN A 29 5.98 -6.68 16.97
CA GLN A 29 7.39 -6.69 16.59
C GLN A 29 8.00 -5.29 16.76
N TRP A 30 9.30 -5.25 17.00
CA TRP A 30 10.09 -4.04 17.20
C TRP A 30 11.30 -4.04 16.29
N TYR A 31 11.71 -2.88 15.87
CA TYR A 31 13.03 -2.64 15.29
C TYR A 31 14.10 -2.75 16.38
N GLU A 32 15.34 -2.98 15.99
CA GLU A 32 16.46 -3.08 16.93
C GLU A 32 16.70 -1.79 17.74
N ASN A 33 16.30 -0.63 17.19
CA ASN A 33 16.31 0.66 17.90
C ASN A 33 15.18 0.81 18.94
N GLY A 34 14.37 -0.23 19.17
CA GLY A 34 13.27 -0.26 20.14
C GLY A 34 11.95 0.33 19.67
N GLN A 35 11.91 0.94 18.48
CA GLN A 35 10.67 1.44 17.90
C GLN A 35 9.77 0.27 17.48
N LYS A 36 8.46 0.40 17.68
CA LYS A 36 7.49 -0.59 17.21
C LYS A 36 7.56 -0.71 15.68
N MET A 37 7.54 -1.95 15.18
CA MET A 37 7.55 -2.26 13.75
C MET A 37 6.17 -2.75 13.29
N ILE A 38 5.56 -3.66 14.06
CA ILE A 38 4.24 -4.24 13.77
C ILE A 38 3.45 -4.36 15.07
N GLU A 39 2.16 -4.12 14.99
CA GLU A 39 1.17 -4.51 15.99
C GLU A 39 -0.09 -5.00 15.30
N GLY A 40 -0.58 -6.15 15.71
CA GLY A 40 -1.79 -6.75 15.21
C GLY A 40 -2.32 -7.83 16.14
N HIS A 41 -3.30 -8.55 15.70
CA HIS A 41 -3.95 -9.59 16.45
C HIS A 41 -4.17 -10.84 15.61
N TYR A 42 -4.01 -12.00 16.22
CA TYR A 42 -4.35 -13.28 15.63
C TYR A 42 -5.53 -13.93 16.36
N ILE A 43 -6.40 -14.59 15.59
CA ILE A 43 -7.40 -15.54 16.09
C ILE A 43 -7.18 -16.86 15.36
N ASN A 44 -6.86 -17.91 16.12
CA ASN A 44 -6.63 -19.27 15.59
C ASN A 44 -5.64 -19.31 14.41
N GLY A 45 -4.55 -18.55 14.52
CA GLY A 45 -3.48 -18.50 13.52
C GLY A 45 -3.75 -17.58 12.34
N LYS A 46 -4.90 -16.90 12.29
CA LYS A 46 -5.27 -15.96 11.22
C LYS A 46 -5.19 -14.51 11.69
N TYR A 47 -4.82 -13.61 10.79
CA TYR A 47 -4.91 -12.17 11.04
C TYR A 47 -6.36 -11.76 11.28
N ASP A 48 -6.60 -11.06 12.38
CA ASP A 48 -7.93 -10.55 12.74
C ASP A 48 -7.84 -9.22 13.48
N GLY A 49 -8.78 -8.30 13.21
CA GLY A 49 -8.81 -6.98 13.83
C GLY A 49 -7.85 -5.96 13.20
N LEU A 50 -7.54 -4.92 13.95
CA LEU A 50 -6.65 -3.84 13.51
C LEU A 50 -5.22 -4.32 13.38
N TRP A 51 -4.55 -3.86 12.32
CA TRP A 51 -3.15 -4.14 12.04
C TRP A 51 -2.42 -2.85 11.67
N THR A 52 -1.32 -2.59 12.35
CA THR A 52 -0.53 -1.37 12.13
C THR A 52 0.93 -1.73 11.95
N GLN A 53 1.57 -1.10 10.98
CA GLN A 53 3.00 -1.16 10.75
C GLN A 53 3.61 0.24 10.82
N TRP A 54 4.84 0.34 11.27
CA TRP A 54 5.58 1.59 11.42
C TRP A 54 6.93 1.50 10.70
N TYR A 55 7.42 2.64 10.28
CA TYR A 55 8.81 2.83 9.90
C TYR A 55 9.72 2.85 11.14
N ALA A 56 11.02 2.61 10.94
CA ALA A 56 12.01 2.66 12.02
C ALA A 56 12.19 4.06 12.67
N ASN A 57 11.64 5.12 12.07
CA ASN A 57 11.56 6.46 12.64
C ASN A 57 10.30 6.68 13.50
N GLY A 58 9.46 5.64 13.70
CA GLY A 58 8.25 5.68 14.51
C GLY A 58 7.00 6.19 13.78
N GLN A 59 7.11 6.62 12.53
CA GLN A 59 5.96 7.03 11.73
C GLN A 59 5.17 5.82 11.23
N ILE A 60 3.84 5.93 11.16
CA ILE A 60 2.99 4.86 10.60
C ILE A 60 3.37 4.65 9.12
N PHE A 61 3.56 3.38 8.74
CA PHE A 61 3.73 2.95 7.36
C PHE A 61 2.40 2.50 6.76
N LEU A 62 1.68 1.60 7.47
CA LEU A 62 0.45 0.98 6.98
C LEU A 62 -0.51 0.76 8.14
N HIS A 63 -1.80 1.01 7.90
CA HIS A 63 -2.86 0.75 8.88
C HIS A 63 -4.13 0.27 8.18
N GLY A 64 -4.76 -0.76 8.73
CA GLY A 64 -6.01 -1.31 8.22
C GLY A 64 -6.55 -2.43 9.10
N LYS A 65 -7.54 -3.13 8.60
CA LYS A 65 -8.22 -4.19 9.34
C LYS A 65 -8.25 -5.49 8.54
N TYR A 66 -8.00 -6.60 9.25
CA TYR A 66 -8.23 -7.95 8.77
C TYR A 66 -9.46 -8.58 9.40
N ASN A 67 -10.06 -9.52 8.68
CA ASN A 67 -11.01 -10.49 9.17
C ASN A 67 -10.65 -11.86 8.60
N GLU A 68 -10.17 -12.78 9.42
CA GLU A 68 -9.70 -14.12 9.01
C GLU A 68 -8.76 -14.11 7.80
N ASP A 69 -7.66 -13.34 7.87
CA ASP A 69 -6.66 -13.10 6.83
C ASP A 69 -7.12 -12.22 5.64
N MET A 70 -8.40 -11.88 5.55
CA MET A 70 -8.91 -11.03 4.48
C MET A 70 -8.81 -9.55 4.86
N LEU A 71 -8.29 -8.73 3.95
CA LEU A 71 -8.30 -7.27 4.08
C LEU A 71 -9.74 -6.76 3.97
N ILE A 72 -10.18 -5.97 4.96
CA ILE A 72 -11.51 -5.37 5.01
C ILE A 72 -11.47 -3.91 5.45
N GLY A 73 -12.47 -3.13 5.03
CA GLY A 73 -12.62 -1.73 5.44
C GLY A 73 -11.54 -0.81 4.91
N GLU A 74 -11.35 0.31 5.59
CA GLU A 74 -10.41 1.34 5.17
C GLU A 74 -8.97 0.92 5.42
N TRP A 75 -8.12 1.11 4.40
CA TRP A 75 -6.68 0.92 4.45
C TRP A 75 -5.97 2.19 4.05
N ASN A 76 -4.97 2.55 4.82
CA ASN A 76 -4.17 3.75 4.64
C ASN A 76 -2.68 3.40 4.67
N GLN A 77 -1.91 3.97 3.77
CA GLN A 77 -0.46 3.91 3.77
C GLN A 77 0.14 5.31 3.74
N TRP A 78 1.30 5.46 4.37
CA TRP A 78 2.04 6.72 4.45
C TRP A 78 3.46 6.54 3.94
N TYR A 79 4.01 7.62 3.44
CA TYR A 79 5.44 7.75 3.16
C TYR A 79 6.23 7.88 4.46
N LYS A 80 7.55 7.64 4.39
CA LYS A 80 8.47 7.75 5.55
C LYS A 80 8.53 9.18 6.14
N ASN A 81 8.14 10.21 5.37
CA ASN A 81 8.03 11.59 5.84
C ASN A 81 6.71 11.90 6.56
N GLY A 82 5.80 10.91 6.71
CA GLY A 82 4.51 11.03 7.38
C GLY A 82 3.36 11.49 6.49
N ASN A 83 3.61 11.87 5.25
CA ASN A 83 2.56 12.21 4.31
C ASN A 83 1.84 10.95 3.83
N LYS A 84 0.53 11.06 3.58
CA LYS A 84 -0.26 9.93 3.08
C LYS A 84 0.18 9.54 1.67
N TYR A 85 0.32 8.22 1.42
CA TYR A 85 0.56 7.67 0.09
C TYR A 85 -0.74 7.25 -0.58
N PHE A 86 -1.55 6.44 0.10
CA PHE A 86 -2.89 6.11 -0.39
C PHE A 86 -3.92 5.97 0.75
N SER A 87 -5.20 6.08 0.37
CA SER A 87 -6.34 5.60 1.14
C SER A 87 -7.36 4.95 0.22
N GLY A 88 -7.98 3.88 0.69
CA GLY A 88 -9.01 3.15 -0.05
C GLY A 88 -9.67 2.09 0.81
N ILE A 89 -10.67 1.44 0.24
CA ILE A 89 -11.44 0.42 0.93
C ILE A 89 -11.13 -0.94 0.30
N TYR A 90 -10.92 -1.95 1.16
CA TYR A 90 -10.94 -3.35 0.78
C TYR A 90 -12.24 -4.02 1.20
N LYS A 91 -12.75 -4.88 0.33
CA LYS A 91 -13.81 -5.84 0.60
C LYS A 91 -13.30 -7.22 0.22
N ASP A 92 -13.22 -8.12 1.19
CA ASP A 92 -12.74 -9.49 0.99
C ASP A 92 -11.41 -9.55 0.19
N SER A 93 -10.44 -8.74 0.61
CA SER A 93 -9.12 -8.54 -0.01
C SER A 93 -9.12 -7.92 -1.42
N ASN A 94 -10.26 -7.51 -1.94
CA ASN A 94 -10.36 -6.80 -3.21
C ASN A 94 -10.49 -5.30 -2.98
N GLN A 95 -9.81 -4.50 -3.79
CA GLN A 95 -10.02 -3.05 -3.79
C GLN A 95 -11.44 -2.72 -4.24
N GLU A 96 -12.11 -1.82 -3.52
CA GLU A 96 -13.50 -1.45 -3.77
C GLU A 96 -13.69 0.06 -3.66
N GLY A 97 -14.53 0.64 -4.54
CA GLY A 97 -14.83 2.07 -4.54
C GLY A 97 -13.65 2.95 -4.92
N ASP A 98 -13.65 4.16 -4.40
CA ASP A 98 -12.63 5.17 -4.74
C ASP A 98 -11.36 5.00 -3.91
N TRP A 99 -10.24 4.95 -4.62
CA TRP A 99 -8.88 4.96 -4.07
C TRP A 99 -8.20 6.27 -4.40
N LEU A 100 -7.65 6.90 -3.38
CA LEU A 100 -6.91 8.15 -3.47
C LEU A 100 -5.42 7.88 -3.30
N TYR A 101 -4.61 8.38 -4.21
CA TYR A 101 -3.15 8.32 -4.17
C TYR A 101 -2.59 9.73 -4.08
N TYR A 102 -1.56 9.94 -3.27
CA TYR A 102 -0.97 11.24 -3.00
C TYR A 102 0.51 11.24 -3.32
N SER A 103 1.01 12.37 -3.81
CA SER A 103 2.45 12.56 -3.99
C SER A 103 3.18 12.68 -2.64
N PRO A 104 4.50 12.37 -2.57
CA PRO A 104 5.27 12.43 -1.33
C PRO A 104 5.27 13.79 -0.63
N ASN A 105 5.08 14.89 -1.37
CA ASN A 105 4.95 16.25 -0.83
C ASN A 105 3.51 16.67 -0.52
N SER A 106 2.53 15.78 -0.73
CA SER A 106 1.08 15.99 -0.55
C SER A 106 0.47 17.14 -1.38
N LEU A 107 1.19 17.67 -2.38
CA LEU A 107 0.70 18.76 -3.24
C LEU A 107 -0.19 18.26 -4.37
N ASN A 108 -0.06 16.99 -4.74
CA ASN A 108 -0.80 16.39 -5.84
C ASN A 108 -1.46 15.09 -5.38
N SER A 109 -2.59 14.78 -6.01
CA SER A 109 -3.30 13.52 -5.80
C SER A 109 -3.89 13.00 -7.10
N SER A 110 -4.19 11.71 -7.13
CA SER A 110 -4.97 11.06 -8.18
C SER A 110 -6.03 10.16 -7.57
N ARG A 111 -7.11 9.94 -8.33
CA ARG A 111 -8.21 9.07 -7.91
C ARG A 111 -8.50 8.04 -9.00
N ILE A 112 -8.75 6.83 -8.57
CA ILE A 112 -9.19 5.72 -9.40
C ILE A 112 -10.26 4.93 -8.66
N SER A 113 -11.35 4.58 -9.33
CA SER A 113 -12.37 3.69 -8.78
C SER A 113 -12.04 2.23 -9.09
N TYR A 114 -12.34 1.35 -8.15
CA TYR A 114 -12.20 -0.09 -8.28
C TYR A 114 -13.53 -0.81 -8.06
N PHE A 115 -13.67 -1.95 -8.72
CA PHE A 115 -14.74 -2.91 -8.49
C PHE A 115 -14.14 -4.32 -8.54
N GLU A 116 -14.34 -5.10 -7.48
CA GLU A 116 -13.77 -6.45 -7.33
C GLU A 116 -12.26 -6.51 -7.63
N GLY A 117 -11.49 -5.56 -7.12
CA GLY A 117 -10.04 -5.46 -7.31
C GLY A 117 -9.59 -4.97 -8.69
N LYS A 118 -10.52 -4.68 -9.60
CA LYS A 118 -10.19 -4.22 -10.96
C LYS A 118 -10.42 -2.72 -11.08
N PRO A 119 -9.46 -1.96 -11.64
CA PRO A 119 -9.63 -0.53 -11.89
C PRO A 119 -10.76 -0.29 -12.88
N GLN A 120 -11.63 0.68 -12.61
CA GLN A 120 -12.79 1.02 -13.45
C GLN A 120 -12.60 2.35 -14.14
N ASN A 121 -12.55 3.44 -13.38
CA ASN A 121 -12.48 4.79 -13.93
C ASN A 121 -11.52 5.64 -13.11
N GLY A 122 -10.85 6.57 -13.78
CA GLY A 122 -9.99 7.56 -13.15
C GLY A 122 -8.55 7.50 -13.63
N LYS A 123 -7.70 8.26 -12.95
CA LYS A 123 -6.27 8.30 -13.23
C LYS A 123 -5.49 7.68 -12.09
N LYS A 124 -4.58 6.76 -12.40
CA LYS A 124 -3.54 6.31 -11.50
C LYS A 124 -2.25 7.04 -11.84
N ILE A 125 -1.72 7.79 -10.87
CA ILE A 125 -0.45 8.49 -10.98
C ILE A 125 0.46 7.95 -9.88
N GLU A 126 1.67 7.56 -10.26
CA GLU A 126 2.76 7.27 -9.33
C GLU A 126 3.77 8.42 -9.37
N TRP A 127 4.46 8.64 -8.26
CA TRP A 127 5.43 9.71 -8.11
C TRP A 127 6.74 9.19 -7.56
N TYR A 128 7.84 9.77 -8.03
CA TYR A 128 9.16 9.63 -7.41
C TYR A 128 9.19 10.30 -6.02
N ASP A 129 10.17 9.94 -5.18
CA ASP A 129 10.37 10.54 -3.86
C ASP A 129 10.54 12.07 -3.90
N ASN A 130 11.03 12.62 -5.02
CA ASN A 130 11.14 14.06 -5.23
C ASN A 130 9.82 14.76 -5.59
N GLY A 131 8.69 14.02 -5.62
CA GLY A 131 7.35 14.52 -5.90
C GLY A 131 7.02 14.73 -7.38
N LYS A 132 7.95 14.44 -8.31
CA LYS A 132 7.67 14.45 -9.75
C LYS A 132 6.95 13.17 -10.16
N LYS A 133 6.15 13.24 -11.22
CA LYS A 133 5.46 12.07 -11.76
C LYS A 133 6.47 11.03 -12.26
N GLU A 134 6.19 9.76 -11.95
CA GLU A 134 6.85 8.58 -12.50
C GLU A 134 6.03 7.95 -13.61
N SER A 135 4.71 7.79 -13.38
CA SER A 135 3.79 7.28 -14.39
C SER A 135 2.39 7.90 -14.29
N GLU A 136 1.67 7.92 -15.40
CA GLU A 136 0.25 8.29 -15.45
C GLU A 136 -0.51 7.35 -16.39
N ILE A 137 -1.58 6.72 -15.88
CA ILE A 137 -2.44 5.78 -16.60
C ILE A 137 -3.88 6.22 -16.38
N THR A 138 -4.66 6.28 -17.47
CA THR A 138 -6.10 6.56 -17.41
C THR A 138 -6.91 5.30 -17.68
N TYR A 139 -7.86 5.03 -16.81
CA TYR A 139 -8.82 3.93 -16.94
C TYR A 139 -10.21 4.48 -17.27
N VAL A 140 -10.90 3.80 -18.16
CA VAL A 140 -12.30 4.09 -18.55
C VAL A 140 -13.01 2.75 -18.72
N SER A 141 -14.08 2.53 -17.95
CA SER A 141 -14.89 1.30 -17.99
C SER A 141 -14.05 0.02 -17.88
N GLY A 142 -13.07 0.00 -16.99
CA GLY A 142 -12.19 -1.16 -16.75
C GLY A 142 -11.02 -1.31 -17.72
N GLY A 143 -10.92 -0.47 -18.74
CA GLY A 143 -9.86 -0.52 -19.74
C GLY A 143 -8.92 0.69 -19.70
N ILE A 144 -7.65 0.46 -20.03
CA ILE A 144 -6.69 1.55 -20.26
C ILE A 144 -7.08 2.27 -21.54
N LYS A 145 -7.23 3.61 -21.49
CA LYS A 145 -7.62 4.44 -22.62
C LYS A 145 -6.79 5.71 -22.70
N GLY A 146 -6.25 5.99 -23.88
CA GLY A 146 -5.41 7.16 -24.15
C GLY A 146 -3.94 6.91 -23.83
N PRO A 147 -3.16 7.98 -23.63
CA PRO A 147 -1.73 7.85 -23.37
C PRO A 147 -1.43 7.30 -21.99
N VAL A 148 -0.55 6.31 -21.94
CA VAL A 148 0.21 5.91 -20.76
C VAL A 148 1.56 6.58 -20.86
N THR A 149 1.91 7.40 -19.88
CA THR A 149 3.15 8.19 -19.91
C THR A 149 4.02 7.82 -18.72
N TYR A 150 5.31 7.62 -18.99
CA TYR A 150 6.35 7.44 -18.00
C TYR A 150 7.35 8.59 -18.09
N TRP A 151 7.89 8.98 -16.95
CA TRP A 151 8.90 10.02 -16.83
C TRP A 151 10.15 9.48 -16.13
N TYR A 152 11.26 10.15 -16.34
CA TYR A 152 12.46 10.04 -15.51
C TYR A 152 12.29 10.90 -14.24
N ASP A 153 13.11 10.64 -13.22
CA ASP A 153 13.12 11.40 -11.96
C ASP A 153 13.48 12.88 -12.11
N ASN A 154 14.17 13.24 -13.21
CA ASN A 154 14.42 14.64 -13.61
C ASN A 154 13.18 15.34 -14.18
N GLY A 155 12.07 14.59 -14.45
CA GLY A 155 10.80 15.08 -14.99
C GLY A 155 10.69 15.08 -16.51
N ASN A 156 11.72 14.64 -17.24
CA ASN A 156 11.64 14.44 -18.68
C ASN A 156 10.83 13.19 -19.01
N LYS A 157 10.10 13.21 -20.12
CA LYS A 157 9.39 12.02 -20.60
C LYS A 157 10.37 10.92 -20.95
N LYS A 158 10.02 9.69 -20.55
CA LYS A 158 10.78 8.47 -20.80
C LYS A 158 10.12 7.62 -21.89
N LEU A 159 8.79 7.52 -21.82
CA LEU A 159 8.00 6.69 -22.74
C LEU A 159 6.57 7.21 -22.79
N VAL A 160 5.97 7.22 -23.97
CA VAL A 160 4.53 7.44 -24.17
C VAL A 160 4.01 6.36 -25.09
N GLU A 161 2.98 5.66 -24.64
CA GLU A 161 2.28 4.62 -25.39
C GLU A 161 0.78 4.93 -25.38
N ASN A 162 0.11 4.78 -26.51
CA ASN A 162 -1.32 5.00 -26.60
C ASN A 162 -2.08 3.68 -26.55
N TYR A 163 -3.13 3.65 -25.75
CA TYR A 163 -3.97 2.48 -25.54
C TYR A 163 -5.43 2.74 -25.90
N SER A 164 -6.09 1.69 -26.40
CA SER A 164 -7.53 1.60 -26.54
C SER A 164 -7.98 0.25 -26.02
N ASN A 165 -8.81 0.24 -24.95
CA ASN A 165 -9.32 -0.98 -24.31
C ASN A 165 -8.23 -2.00 -23.99
N ASN A 166 -7.18 -1.59 -23.27
CA ASN A 166 -6.02 -2.38 -22.86
C ASN A 166 -5.10 -2.85 -24.02
N GLN A 167 -5.36 -2.47 -25.23
CA GLN A 167 -4.51 -2.79 -26.38
C GLN A 167 -3.72 -1.56 -26.82
N LEU A 168 -2.45 -1.76 -27.12
CA LEU A 168 -1.60 -0.73 -27.70
C LEU A 168 -2.22 -0.27 -29.03
N ASN A 169 -2.51 1.02 -29.15
CA ASN A 169 -3.16 1.61 -30.32
C ASN A 169 -2.37 2.83 -30.77
N GLY A 170 -1.54 2.63 -31.79
CA GLY A 170 -0.72 3.70 -32.36
C GLY A 170 0.77 3.58 -32.01
N SER A 171 1.46 4.72 -32.01
CA SER A 171 2.91 4.78 -31.80
C SER A 171 3.31 4.67 -30.34
N SER A 172 4.42 3.97 -30.10
CA SER A 172 5.19 4.05 -28.86
C SER A 172 6.39 4.96 -29.09
N ILE A 173 6.55 5.99 -28.28
CA ILE A 173 7.63 6.99 -28.39
C ILE A 173 8.48 6.91 -27.13
N LYS A 174 9.77 6.66 -27.31
CA LYS A 174 10.76 6.58 -26.24
C LYS A 174 11.79 7.71 -26.44
N TRP A 175 12.20 8.38 -25.34
CA TRP A 175 13.22 9.42 -25.29
C TRP A 175 14.47 8.94 -24.59
#